data_4ab5ad277da90d0950e8195cadf36f4d
#
_entry.id   4ab5ad277da90d0950e8195cadf36f4d
#
_cell.length_a   1.000
_cell.length_b   1.000
_cell.length_c   1.000
_cell.angle_alpha   90.00
_cell.angle_beta   90.00
_cell.angle_gamma   90.00
#
_symmetry.space_group_name_H-M   'P 1'
#
loop_
_entity.id
_entity.type
_entity.pdbx_description
1 polymer ?
#
loop_
_entity_poly.entity_id
_entity_poly.type
_entity_poly.pdbx_seq_one_letter_code
_entity_poly.pdbx_strand_id
1 'polypeptide(L)'
;MAVFGQTEKVVFSAPGGFYDSIFSLSLECLSDLHHVRYTTNGSTPNAKSFLYEHPLLLNDSLYSHSDIYTILTSPPDLFYLPDSVQHCIVIRAAVFDENDSCISKTTTHSYLIRDLENFDTQLPMLSLCADSLALFDFETGILVPGALWDSTSPHNTGNYYQHGREWERLANVEFYEPDDNSGINQGCGLRTHGAISRIYSAKGLKIYAREEYGKKRFVHNFFDDTPIISFKRLVLKPFAVFWPNSGTNNYLSTQLALHLGIEGAHSRPVVVFLNGEYWGVYFLQEKTDERYLEDYFDINLNNCNIIENWYGKIDYGNNQNFLQMMDWLNNADLTDDDNYETLCQLIDLDNFIDYVILETYIGNYDWPGNNMRCWQTDDGPWRWIFFDGDYAFIREDFNAFDNLMYTGPQTGSNNTQATLMFRKLMTNPHFDERLNLRLNELCQSPLQYDSIIPSFHSITQTLEPEIARQTNRFGYPLSHNAWYYGNSIVDHFLQQRTMSYFDCYSSFIQTLHNEEFHAQQMACYPNPAKDVLFVETQNVASQPDPTYRIANLMGQTLLQGHITDETQQINIESLPAGMYFITVAGETRKFMVR
;
A
#
# COMPACT_ATOMS: atom_id res chain seq x y z
N MET A 1 -50.15 25.00 -12.06
CA MET A 1 -48.71 25.12 -12.25
C MET A 1 -48.12 25.20 -10.84
N ALA A 2 -47.52 24.13 -10.34
CA ALA A 2 -46.79 24.19 -9.08
C ALA A 2 -45.48 24.95 -9.36
N VAL A 3 -45.35 26.11 -8.76
CA VAL A 3 -44.09 26.84 -8.69
C VAL A 3 -43.16 25.97 -7.87
N PHE A 4 -42.21 25.30 -8.48
CA PHE A 4 -41.08 24.69 -7.77
C PHE A 4 -40.31 25.85 -7.14
N GLY A 5 -40.53 26.08 -5.83
CA GLY A 5 -39.78 27.05 -5.06
C GLY A 5 -38.30 26.75 -5.20
N GLN A 6 -37.50 27.76 -5.53
CA GLN A 6 -36.05 27.64 -5.47
C GLN A 6 -35.68 27.24 -4.04
N THR A 7 -34.89 26.18 -3.88
CA THR A 7 -34.40 25.73 -2.58
C THR A 7 -33.49 26.82 -2.02
N GLU A 8 -33.76 27.30 -0.80
CA GLU A 8 -32.91 28.28 -0.13
C GLU A 8 -31.47 27.80 -0.05
N LYS A 9 -30.54 28.70 -0.36
CA LYS A 9 -29.10 28.46 -0.26
C LYS A 9 -28.36 29.74 0.05
N VAL A 10 -27.19 29.61 0.67
CA VAL A 10 -26.27 30.76 0.81
C VAL A 10 -25.47 30.93 -0.47
N VAL A 11 -25.40 32.16 -0.97
CA VAL A 11 -24.57 32.57 -2.10
C VAL A 11 -23.38 33.33 -1.54
N PHE A 12 -22.18 32.88 -1.88
CA PHE A 12 -20.92 33.51 -1.51
C PHE A 12 -20.45 34.39 -2.67
N SER A 13 -19.97 35.61 -2.41
CA SER A 13 -19.48 36.54 -3.43
C SER A 13 -18.18 36.07 -4.10
N ALA A 14 -17.44 35.14 -3.47
CA ALA A 14 -16.26 34.50 -4.03
C ALA A 14 -16.24 33.00 -3.70
N PRO A 15 -15.83 32.11 -4.62
CA PRO A 15 -15.65 30.69 -4.33
C PRO A 15 -14.47 30.48 -3.36
N GLY A 16 -14.37 29.27 -2.82
CA GLY A 16 -13.15 28.83 -2.11
C GLY A 16 -11.96 28.71 -3.06
N GLY A 17 -10.75 28.57 -2.49
CA GLY A 17 -9.54 28.39 -3.27
C GLY A 17 -8.36 29.19 -2.76
N PHE A 18 -7.38 29.42 -3.64
CA PHE A 18 -6.17 30.21 -3.38
C PHE A 18 -6.41 31.67 -3.69
N TYR A 19 -5.97 32.55 -2.82
CA TYR A 19 -6.01 34.01 -2.97
C TYR A 19 -4.69 34.63 -2.53
N ASP A 20 -4.21 35.63 -3.26
CA ASP A 20 -2.94 36.26 -2.93
C ASP A 20 -3.03 37.21 -1.74
N SER A 21 -4.16 37.92 -1.62
CA SER A 21 -4.33 38.94 -0.58
C SER A 21 -5.71 38.87 0.09
N ILE A 22 -5.83 39.52 1.25
CA ILE A 22 -7.07 39.65 2.00
C ILE A 22 -8.13 40.40 1.18
N PHE A 23 -9.38 40.00 1.33
CA PHE A 23 -10.54 40.62 0.67
C PHE A 23 -11.80 40.48 1.53
N SER A 24 -12.88 41.22 1.15
CA SER A 24 -14.17 41.15 1.83
C SER A 24 -15.09 40.15 1.11
N LEU A 25 -15.65 39.21 1.87
CA LEU A 25 -16.58 38.18 1.41
C LEU A 25 -17.99 38.54 1.83
N SER A 26 -18.92 38.59 0.87
CA SER A 26 -20.35 38.75 1.15
C SER A 26 -21.07 37.42 1.07
N LEU A 27 -22.06 37.25 1.95
CA LEU A 27 -22.97 36.11 2.01
C LEU A 27 -24.40 36.61 1.79
N GLU A 28 -25.13 35.98 0.88
CA GLU A 28 -26.52 36.36 0.54
C GLU A 28 -27.44 35.15 0.61
N CYS A 29 -28.70 35.36 0.96
CA CYS A 29 -29.78 34.40 0.81
C CYS A 29 -30.86 34.96 -0.14
N LEU A 30 -31.74 34.11 -0.65
CA LEU A 30 -32.70 34.47 -1.68
C LEU A 30 -33.86 35.36 -1.19
N SER A 31 -34.13 35.31 0.10
CA SER A 31 -35.28 36.00 0.72
C SER A 31 -34.86 36.95 1.80
N ASP A 32 -35.37 38.19 1.77
CA ASP A 32 -35.13 39.20 2.78
C ASP A 32 -35.82 38.85 4.13
N LEU A 33 -36.69 37.85 4.17
CA LEU A 33 -37.31 37.33 5.40
C LEU A 33 -36.44 36.35 6.17
N HIS A 34 -35.34 35.91 5.53
CA HIS A 34 -34.43 34.92 6.07
C HIS A 34 -33.07 35.57 6.41
N HIS A 35 -32.29 34.89 7.23
CA HIS A 35 -30.96 35.36 7.57
C HIS A 35 -29.92 34.24 7.46
N VAL A 36 -28.66 34.62 7.33
CA VAL A 36 -27.55 33.72 7.23
C VAL A 36 -26.82 33.59 8.55
N ARG A 37 -26.61 32.35 9.03
CA ARG A 37 -25.68 32.08 10.12
C ARG A 37 -24.51 31.31 9.61
N TYR A 38 -23.32 31.58 10.22
CA TYR A 38 -22.08 30.95 9.78
C TYR A 38 -21.20 30.51 10.94
N THR A 39 -20.22 29.64 10.63
CA THR A 39 -19.16 29.19 11.54
C THR A 39 -17.82 29.25 10.80
N THR A 40 -16.72 29.33 11.58
CA THR A 40 -15.34 29.37 11.07
C THR A 40 -14.50 28.20 11.54
N ASN A 41 -15.07 27.28 12.37
CA ASN A 41 -14.38 26.20 13.05
C ASN A 41 -14.75 24.79 12.50
N GLY A 42 -15.32 24.72 11.30
CA GLY A 42 -15.75 23.47 10.69
C GLY A 42 -17.07 22.89 11.24
N SER A 43 -17.64 23.45 12.32
CA SER A 43 -18.93 22.97 12.83
C SER A 43 -20.10 23.34 11.91
N THR A 44 -21.16 22.54 11.94
CA THR A 44 -22.39 22.85 11.20
C THR A 44 -23.09 24.06 11.81
N PRO A 45 -23.46 25.10 11.03
CA PRO A 45 -24.21 26.26 11.53
C PRO A 45 -25.51 25.87 12.21
N ASN A 46 -25.82 26.53 13.33
CA ASN A 46 -27.04 26.35 14.11
C ASN A 46 -27.54 27.71 14.66
N ALA A 47 -28.65 27.73 15.38
CA ALA A 47 -29.28 28.94 15.92
C ALA A 47 -28.35 29.77 16.85
N LYS A 48 -27.24 29.20 17.35
CA LYS A 48 -26.27 29.89 18.21
C LYS A 48 -25.01 30.34 17.43
N SER A 49 -24.91 30.00 16.15
CA SER A 49 -23.79 30.38 15.28
C SER A 49 -23.83 31.89 14.99
N PHE A 50 -22.71 32.43 14.53
CA PHE A 50 -22.61 33.85 14.19
C PHE A 50 -23.71 34.26 13.18
N LEU A 51 -24.37 35.37 13.48
CA LEU A 51 -25.31 36.00 12.53
C LEU A 51 -24.47 36.82 11.52
N TYR A 52 -24.75 36.63 10.24
CA TYR A 52 -24.10 37.43 9.19
C TYR A 52 -24.84 38.77 9.05
N GLU A 53 -24.16 39.89 9.36
CA GLU A 53 -24.70 41.25 9.29
C GLU A 53 -23.92 42.14 8.30
N HIS A 54 -22.61 41.89 8.12
CA HIS A 54 -21.73 42.67 7.30
C HIS A 54 -20.73 41.79 6.55
N PRO A 55 -20.16 42.26 5.41
CA PRO A 55 -19.12 41.52 4.70
C PRO A 55 -17.97 41.12 5.63
N LEU A 56 -17.54 39.87 5.52
CA LEU A 56 -16.46 39.29 6.31
C LEU A 56 -15.12 39.67 5.67
N LEU A 57 -14.27 40.38 6.38
CA LEU A 57 -12.89 40.60 5.95
C LEU A 57 -12.11 39.31 6.20
N LEU A 58 -11.73 38.61 5.11
CA LEU A 58 -10.98 37.35 5.20
C LEU A 58 -9.53 37.65 5.63
N ASN A 59 -9.29 37.60 6.93
CA ASN A 59 -7.99 37.79 7.56
C ASN A 59 -7.82 36.80 8.72
N ASP A 60 -6.70 36.85 9.43
CA ASP A 60 -6.33 35.97 10.54
C ASP A 60 -7.34 35.94 11.70
N SER A 61 -8.14 37.02 11.89
CA SER A 61 -9.19 37.03 12.92
C SER A 61 -10.33 36.03 12.67
N LEU A 62 -10.43 35.50 11.46
CA LEU A 62 -11.42 34.48 11.08
C LEU A 62 -10.88 33.04 11.16
N TYR A 63 -9.62 32.87 11.53
CA TYR A 63 -9.10 31.52 11.75
C TYR A 63 -9.86 30.82 12.87
N SER A 64 -9.99 29.52 12.72
CA SER A 64 -10.49 28.69 13.80
C SER A 64 -9.53 28.73 14.98
N HIS A 65 -10.05 29.01 16.16
CA HIS A 65 -9.31 28.90 17.42
C HIS A 65 -9.61 27.57 18.12
N SER A 66 -10.02 26.54 17.37
CA SER A 66 -10.33 25.21 17.93
C SER A 66 -9.09 24.42 18.31
N ASP A 67 -7.90 24.82 17.83
CA ASP A 67 -6.59 24.21 18.11
C ASP A 67 -6.65 22.68 18.03
N ILE A 68 -7.24 22.15 16.94
CA ILE A 68 -7.45 20.70 16.78
C ILE A 68 -6.13 19.94 16.72
N TYR A 69 -5.01 20.63 16.39
CA TYR A 69 -3.67 20.05 16.42
C TYR A 69 -3.23 19.63 17.82
N THR A 70 -3.85 20.17 18.89
CA THR A 70 -3.57 19.82 20.29
C THR A 70 -4.31 18.56 20.74
N ILE A 71 -5.31 18.12 19.98
CA ILE A 71 -6.12 16.96 20.33
C ILE A 71 -5.31 15.67 20.10
N LEU A 72 -5.31 14.80 21.10
CA LEU A 72 -4.64 13.50 21.06
C LEU A 72 -5.27 12.60 19.99
N THR A 73 -4.60 12.46 18.84
CA THR A 73 -5.06 11.65 17.71
C THR A 73 -4.28 10.33 17.54
N SER A 74 -3.36 10.01 18.43
CA SER A 74 -2.57 8.77 18.47
C SER A 74 -2.42 8.33 19.93
N PRO A 75 -1.90 7.11 20.22
CA PRO A 75 -1.44 6.77 21.56
C PRO A 75 -0.46 7.83 22.10
N PRO A 76 -0.44 8.10 23.41
CA PRO A 76 0.39 9.19 23.98
C PRO A 76 1.88 9.10 23.67
N ASP A 77 2.42 7.90 23.54
CA ASP A 77 3.82 7.63 23.20
C ASP A 77 4.18 7.94 21.73
N LEU A 78 3.18 8.06 20.86
CA LEU A 78 3.31 8.37 19.43
C LEU A 78 2.79 9.77 19.08
N PHE A 79 2.27 10.51 20.06
CA PHE A 79 1.71 11.83 19.81
C PHE A 79 2.80 12.90 19.80
N TYR A 80 2.85 13.64 18.70
CA TYR A 80 3.69 14.83 18.57
C TYR A 80 2.80 16.08 18.65
N LEU A 81 3.14 17.02 19.53
CA LEU A 81 2.46 18.30 19.69
C LEU A 81 3.31 19.38 19.04
N PRO A 82 2.90 19.98 17.92
CA PRO A 82 3.59 21.15 17.33
C PRO A 82 3.37 22.40 18.16
N ASP A 83 4.28 23.40 18.02
CA ASP A 83 4.13 24.70 18.69
C ASP A 83 2.96 25.51 18.09
N SER A 84 2.76 25.40 16.78
CA SER A 84 1.70 26.05 16.02
C SER A 84 1.50 25.34 14.68
N VAL A 85 0.39 25.58 14.03
CA VAL A 85 0.12 25.11 12.66
C VAL A 85 -0.39 26.24 11.80
N GLN A 86 -0.22 26.13 10.48
CA GLN A 86 -0.77 27.08 9.52
C GLN A 86 -2.27 26.83 9.31
N HIS A 87 -2.96 27.85 8.80
CA HIS A 87 -4.41 27.83 8.67
C HIS A 87 -4.87 28.26 7.27
N CYS A 88 -6.04 27.78 6.88
CA CYS A 88 -6.88 28.42 5.88
C CYS A 88 -8.19 28.87 6.56
N ILE A 89 -8.85 29.88 5.99
CA ILE A 89 -10.13 30.37 6.50
C ILE A 89 -11.23 29.45 5.98
N VAL A 90 -12.01 28.86 6.87
CA VAL A 90 -13.18 28.04 6.51
C VAL A 90 -14.44 28.79 6.91
N ILE A 91 -15.33 29.02 5.95
CA ILE A 91 -16.67 29.55 6.20
C ILE A 91 -17.70 28.50 5.86
N ARG A 92 -18.46 28.07 6.87
CA ARG A 92 -19.63 27.23 6.69
C ARG A 92 -20.88 28.05 7.00
N ALA A 93 -21.81 28.15 6.07
CA ALA A 93 -22.98 28.99 6.23
C ALA A 93 -24.27 28.28 5.82
N ALA A 94 -25.38 28.63 6.48
CA ALA A 94 -26.71 28.12 6.18
C ALA A 94 -27.74 29.24 6.35
N VAL A 95 -28.89 29.08 5.69
CA VAL A 95 -30.03 30.00 5.77
C VAL A 95 -30.97 29.55 6.89
N PHE A 96 -31.42 30.51 7.67
CA PHE A 96 -32.36 30.33 8.79
C PHE A 96 -33.60 31.19 8.58
N ASP A 97 -34.75 30.68 9.00
CA ASP A 97 -36.01 31.41 8.99
C ASP A 97 -36.12 32.36 10.21
N GLU A 98 -37.23 33.10 10.30
CA GLU A 98 -37.52 34.04 11.37
C GLU A 98 -37.61 33.39 12.78
N ASN A 99 -37.72 32.06 12.84
CA ASN A 99 -37.74 31.27 14.09
C ASN A 99 -36.39 30.64 14.41
N ASP A 100 -35.32 31.04 13.74
CA ASP A 100 -33.98 30.43 13.84
C ASP A 100 -33.92 28.92 13.49
N SER A 101 -34.86 28.44 12.66
CA SER A 101 -34.83 27.08 12.13
C SER A 101 -34.01 27.06 10.84
N CYS A 102 -33.06 26.12 10.73
CA CYS A 102 -32.24 25.95 9.52
C CYS A 102 -33.11 25.42 8.38
N ILE A 103 -33.18 26.14 7.25
CA ILE A 103 -34.01 25.85 6.09
C ILE A 103 -33.22 25.56 4.79
N SER A 104 -31.90 25.56 4.89
CA SER A 104 -31.02 25.22 3.75
C SER A 104 -30.02 24.15 4.09
N LYS A 105 -29.38 23.58 3.06
CA LYS A 105 -28.13 22.84 3.25
C LYS A 105 -27.00 23.81 3.63
N THR A 106 -26.03 23.32 4.40
CA THR A 106 -24.80 24.08 4.67
C THR A 106 -23.97 24.19 3.41
N THR A 107 -23.55 25.40 3.06
CA THR A 107 -22.54 25.69 2.03
C THR A 107 -21.21 25.90 2.74
N THR A 108 -20.15 25.28 2.23
CA THR A 108 -18.79 25.37 2.81
C THR A 108 -17.85 25.93 1.77
N HIS A 109 -17.00 26.87 2.14
CA HIS A 109 -15.87 27.34 1.35
C HIS A 109 -14.65 27.56 2.21
N SER A 110 -13.50 27.12 1.70
CA SER A 110 -12.19 27.25 2.31
C SER A 110 -11.31 28.18 1.48
N TYR A 111 -10.67 29.14 2.13
CA TYR A 111 -9.87 30.19 1.50
C TYR A 111 -8.43 30.14 2.04
N LEU A 112 -7.47 29.84 1.19
CA LEU A 112 -6.05 29.93 1.51
C LEU A 112 -5.54 31.29 1.02
N ILE A 113 -5.24 32.19 1.97
CA ILE A 113 -4.72 33.54 1.67
C ILE A 113 -3.20 33.47 1.81
N ARG A 114 -2.49 33.51 0.68
CA ARG A 114 -1.03 33.30 0.62
C ARG A 114 -0.25 34.31 1.47
N ASP A 115 -0.63 35.59 1.40
CA ASP A 115 0.05 36.68 2.14
C ASP A 115 -0.09 36.54 3.66
N LEU A 116 -1.18 35.98 4.19
CA LEU A 116 -1.42 35.85 5.63
C LEU A 116 -0.46 34.84 6.28
N GLU A 117 -0.30 33.69 5.64
CA GLU A 117 0.44 32.56 6.20
C GLU A 117 1.84 32.42 5.60
N ASN A 118 2.22 33.29 4.67
CA ASN A 118 3.40 33.11 3.82
C ASN A 118 3.42 31.69 3.22
N PHE A 119 2.22 31.25 2.75
CA PHE A 119 1.98 29.89 2.29
C PHE A 119 2.16 29.81 0.77
N ASP A 120 3.41 29.63 0.37
CA ASP A 120 3.72 29.33 -1.02
C ASP A 120 3.76 27.82 -1.23
N THR A 121 2.83 27.27 -2.02
CA THR A 121 2.74 25.86 -2.40
C THR A 121 2.36 25.73 -3.85
N GLN A 122 2.98 24.76 -4.51
CA GLN A 122 2.60 24.32 -5.86
C GLN A 122 1.68 23.08 -5.81
N LEU A 123 1.38 22.58 -4.62
CA LEU A 123 0.48 21.44 -4.45
C LEU A 123 -0.97 21.91 -4.43
N PRO A 124 -1.90 21.09 -4.97
CA PRO A 124 -3.33 21.32 -4.80
C PRO A 124 -3.72 21.32 -3.33
N MET A 125 -4.68 22.14 -2.98
CA MET A 125 -5.30 22.16 -1.66
C MET A 125 -6.50 21.19 -1.62
N LEU A 126 -6.50 20.29 -0.62
CA LEU A 126 -7.67 19.49 -0.27
C LEU A 126 -8.13 19.87 1.13
N SER A 127 -9.28 20.53 1.23
CA SER A 127 -9.89 20.89 2.52
C SER A 127 -11.01 19.92 2.89
N LEU A 128 -10.93 19.39 4.11
CA LEU A 128 -11.95 18.55 4.73
C LEU A 128 -12.59 19.29 5.89
N CYS A 129 -13.90 19.48 5.82
CA CYS A 129 -14.67 20.12 6.89
C CYS A 129 -15.73 19.16 7.42
N ALA A 130 -15.68 18.88 8.72
CA ALA A 130 -16.66 18.03 9.39
C ALA A 130 -16.94 18.59 10.81
N ASP A 131 -18.06 18.18 11.38
CA ASP A 131 -18.34 18.50 12.78
C ASP A 131 -17.23 17.97 13.69
N SER A 132 -16.74 18.81 14.60
CA SER A 132 -15.61 18.47 15.47
C SER A 132 -15.92 17.25 16.34
N LEU A 133 -17.17 17.06 16.78
CA LEU A 133 -17.58 15.87 17.53
C LEU A 133 -17.50 14.60 16.68
N ALA A 134 -17.84 14.69 15.39
CA ALA A 134 -17.73 13.55 14.48
C ALA A 134 -16.27 13.06 14.30
N LEU A 135 -15.30 13.95 14.48
CA LEU A 135 -13.87 13.66 14.32
C LEU A 135 -13.20 13.29 15.65
N PHE A 136 -13.53 14.00 16.76
CA PHE A 136 -12.71 14.02 17.98
C PHE A 136 -13.46 13.67 19.26
N ASP A 137 -14.78 13.43 19.24
CA ASP A 137 -15.52 12.99 20.41
C ASP A 137 -14.97 11.68 20.97
N PHE A 138 -14.94 11.54 22.30
CA PHE A 138 -14.38 10.38 22.98
C PHE A 138 -15.08 9.06 22.59
N GLU A 139 -16.43 9.07 22.49
CA GLU A 139 -17.21 7.86 22.19
C GLU A 139 -17.24 7.55 20.68
N THR A 140 -17.37 8.57 19.84
CA THR A 140 -17.75 8.42 18.44
C THR A 140 -16.79 9.05 17.44
N GLY A 141 -15.80 9.81 17.90
CA GLY A 141 -14.82 10.48 17.04
C GLY A 141 -13.91 9.47 16.33
N ILE A 142 -13.73 9.65 15.04
CA ILE A 142 -13.00 8.67 14.20
C ILE A 142 -11.48 8.89 14.18
N LEU A 143 -10.97 10.01 14.68
CA LEU A 143 -9.54 10.34 14.62
C LEU A 143 -8.80 10.17 15.96
N VAL A 144 -9.50 9.86 17.03
CA VAL A 144 -8.96 9.75 18.40
C VAL A 144 -8.82 8.30 18.84
N PRO A 145 -7.98 8.00 19.84
CA PRO A 145 -8.01 6.70 20.52
C PRO A 145 -9.41 6.37 21.05
N GLY A 146 -10.03 7.32 21.78
CA GLY A 146 -11.42 7.28 22.22
C GLY A 146 -11.76 6.15 23.19
N ALA A 147 -13.06 5.85 23.30
CA ALA A 147 -13.59 4.85 24.23
C ALA A 147 -13.15 3.40 23.92
N LEU A 148 -12.75 3.12 22.70
CA LEU A 148 -12.33 1.79 22.27
C LEU A 148 -10.81 1.56 22.39
N TRP A 149 -10.08 2.53 22.94
CA TRP A 149 -8.65 2.38 23.17
C TRP A 149 -8.35 1.64 24.48
N ASP A 150 -7.51 0.63 24.40
CA ASP A 150 -7.05 -0.18 25.52
C ASP A 150 -5.55 0.05 25.77
N SER A 151 -5.20 0.57 26.93
CA SER A 151 -3.81 0.82 27.33
C SER A 151 -2.97 -0.45 27.47
N THR A 152 -3.57 -1.63 27.56
CA THR A 152 -2.85 -2.92 27.55
C THR A 152 -2.52 -3.42 26.13
N SER A 153 -3.20 -2.86 25.13
CA SER A 153 -2.96 -3.11 23.70
C SER A 153 -2.99 -1.80 22.91
N PRO A 154 -2.12 -0.83 23.25
CA PRO A 154 -2.25 0.57 22.82
C PRO A 154 -2.12 0.77 21.31
N HIS A 155 -1.42 -0.13 20.62
CA HIS A 155 -1.14 -0.02 19.19
C HIS A 155 -2.08 -0.83 18.30
N ASN A 156 -3.09 -1.50 18.87
CA ASN A 156 -4.03 -2.35 18.13
C ASN A 156 -5.50 -2.04 18.42
N THR A 157 -5.77 -1.02 19.25
CA THR A 157 -7.12 -0.65 19.68
C THR A 157 -7.35 0.86 19.52
N GLY A 158 -8.61 1.27 19.51
CA GLY A 158 -9.04 2.66 19.42
C GLY A 158 -10.16 2.88 18.40
N ASN A 159 -10.82 4.03 18.51
CA ASN A 159 -11.91 4.42 17.61
C ASN A 159 -11.43 4.46 16.14
N TYR A 160 -10.21 4.89 15.88
CA TYR A 160 -9.66 5.00 14.54
C TYR A 160 -9.44 3.64 13.85
N TYR A 161 -9.51 2.51 14.56
CA TYR A 161 -9.47 1.17 13.96
C TYR A 161 -10.80 0.68 13.44
N GLN A 162 -11.89 1.36 13.79
CA GLN A 162 -13.21 0.91 13.44
C GLN A 162 -13.49 0.98 11.93
N HIS A 163 -14.37 0.12 11.49
CA HIS A 163 -14.74 -0.08 10.09
C HIS A 163 -16.26 0.01 9.94
N GLY A 164 -16.72 -0.11 8.71
CA GLY A 164 -18.14 -0.16 8.43
C GLY A 164 -18.76 1.23 8.20
N ARG A 165 -20.02 1.19 7.83
CA ARG A 165 -20.78 2.39 7.50
C ARG A 165 -21.10 3.25 8.72
N GLU A 166 -21.26 2.64 9.85
CA GLU A 166 -21.54 3.27 11.15
C GLU A 166 -20.38 4.17 11.62
N TRP A 167 -19.17 3.93 11.11
CA TRP A 167 -17.97 4.76 11.35
C TRP A 167 -17.67 5.74 10.20
N GLU A 168 -18.60 5.92 9.27
CA GLU A 168 -18.53 6.97 8.25
C GLU A 168 -19.11 8.27 8.77
N ARG A 169 -18.36 9.35 8.65
CA ARG A 169 -18.77 10.69 9.10
C ARG A 169 -19.08 11.58 7.92
N LEU A 170 -20.16 12.36 8.03
CA LEU A 170 -20.46 13.40 7.06
C LEU A 170 -19.38 14.48 7.12
N ALA A 171 -18.82 14.79 5.97
CA ALA A 171 -17.86 15.87 5.77
C ALA A 171 -18.18 16.64 4.49
N ASN A 172 -17.58 17.79 4.32
CA ASN A 172 -17.44 18.48 3.04
C ASN A 172 -16.01 18.32 2.56
N VAL A 173 -15.82 17.99 1.29
CA VAL A 173 -14.51 17.99 0.63
C VAL A 173 -14.47 19.09 -0.42
N GLU A 174 -13.42 19.87 -0.38
CA GLU A 174 -13.03 20.82 -1.41
C GLU A 174 -11.65 20.45 -1.93
N PHE A 175 -11.47 20.53 -3.21
CA PHE A 175 -10.18 20.36 -3.88
C PHE A 175 -10.00 21.52 -4.84
N TYR A 176 -8.83 22.15 -4.83
CA TYR A 176 -8.49 23.28 -5.67
C TYR A 176 -7.08 23.13 -6.24
N GLU A 177 -6.98 23.30 -7.57
CA GLU A 177 -5.67 23.44 -8.23
C GLU A 177 -5.03 24.79 -7.86
N PRO A 178 -3.68 24.86 -7.71
CA PRO A 178 -3.02 26.06 -7.26
C PRO A 178 -3.04 27.21 -8.27
N ASP A 179 -3.19 26.91 -9.58
CA ASP A 179 -3.03 27.88 -10.66
C ASP A 179 -4.33 28.59 -11.02
N ASP A 180 -5.45 27.87 -11.08
CA ASP A 180 -6.72 28.38 -11.62
C ASP A 180 -7.92 28.15 -10.69
N ASN A 181 -7.71 27.59 -9.51
CA ASN A 181 -8.75 27.20 -8.55
C ASN A 181 -9.81 26.24 -9.14
N SER A 182 -9.49 25.55 -10.24
CA SER A 182 -10.36 24.48 -10.73
C SER A 182 -10.41 23.32 -9.71
N GLY A 183 -11.56 22.65 -9.62
CA GLY A 183 -11.66 21.57 -8.64
C GLY A 183 -13.08 21.15 -8.31
N ILE A 184 -13.30 20.67 -7.10
CA ILE A 184 -14.59 20.23 -6.60
C ILE A 184 -14.91 20.85 -5.24
N ASN A 185 -16.22 20.97 -4.98
CA ASN A 185 -16.78 21.25 -3.66
C ASN A 185 -18.07 20.46 -3.50
N GLN A 186 -18.08 19.48 -2.58
CA GLN A 186 -19.29 18.69 -2.31
C GLN A 186 -19.24 17.96 -0.97
N GLY A 187 -20.40 17.54 -0.47
CA GLY A 187 -20.51 16.64 0.66
C GLY A 187 -19.95 15.25 0.34
N CYS A 188 -19.33 14.62 1.34
CA CYS A 188 -18.76 13.28 1.26
C CYS A 188 -18.90 12.51 2.59
N GLY A 189 -18.73 11.20 2.53
CA GLY A 189 -18.46 10.38 3.70
C GLY A 189 -16.97 10.30 3.97
N LEU A 190 -16.54 10.42 5.21
CA LEU A 190 -15.14 10.36 5.65
C LEU A 190 -14.93 9.17 6.59
N ARG A 191 -13.88 8.37 6.36
CA ARG A 191 -13.41 7.29 7.26
C ARG A 191 -11.90 7.31 7.37
N THR A 192 -11.39 6.71 8.44
CA THR A 192 -9.97 6.31 8.52
C THR A 192 -9.67 5.17 7.56
N HIS A 193 -8.42 5.11 7.09
CA HIS A 193 -7.90 4.10 6.17
C HIS A 193 -6.52 3.59 6.61
N GLY A 194 -6.18 2.36 6.22
CA GLY A 194 -4.92 1.69 6.55
C GLY A 194 -5.14 0.53 7.53
N ALA A 195 -4.07 -0.11 7.92
CA ALA A 195 -4.00 -1.15 8.95
C ALA A 195 -3.36 -0.55 10.23
N ILE A 196 -2.16 -0.96 10.57
CA ILE A 196 -1.44 -0.45 11.75
C ILE A 196 -1.16 1.05 11.66
N SER A 197 -1.00 1.60 10.47
CA SER A 197 -0.75 3.04 10.26
C SER A 197 -1.83 3.97 10.85
N ARG A 198 -3.01 3.46 11.20
CA ARG A 198 -4.07 4.23 11.86
C ARG A 198 -3.71 4.71 13.27
N ILE A 199 -2.68 4.15 13.91
CA ILE A 199 -2.22 4.62 15.24
C ILE A 199 -1.52 5.98 15.17
N TYR A 200 -0.93 6.35 14.04
CA TYR A 200 -0.20 7.62 13.92
C TYR A 200 -1.15 8.82 13.78
N SER A 201 -0.70 10.01 14.17
CA SER A 201 -1.49 11.23 14.03
C SER A 201 -1.80 11.54 12.56
N ALA A 202 -0.85 11.37 11.66
CA ALA A 202 -1.06 11.42 10.21
C ALA A 202 -1.75 10.13 9.73
N LYS A 203 -3.07 10.04 9.90
CA LYS A 203 -3.84 8.86 9.50
C LYS A 203 -4.17 8.86 8.02
N GLY A 204 -4.16 7.69 7.40
CA GLY A 204 -4.84 7.51 6.12
C GLY A 204 -6.33 7.80 6.24
N LEU A 205 -6.88 8.47 5.23
CA LEU A 205 -8.30 8.82 5.16
C LEU A 205 -8.91 8.29 3.86
N LYS A 206 -10.19 8.02 3.89
CA LYS A 206 -10.96 7.62 2.70
C LYS A 206 -12.20 8.47 2.58
N ILE A 207 -12.40 9.06 1.42
CA ILE A 207 -13.58 9.87 1.09
C ILE A 207 -14.48 9.12 0.11
N TYR A 208 -15.80 9.25 0.32
CA TYR A 208 -16.83 8.56 -0.43
C TYR A 208 -17.82 9.54 -1.03
N ALA A 209 -17.98 9.53 -2.35
CA ALA A 209 -19.04 10.25 -3.03
C ALA A 209 -20.34 9.45 -2.96
N ARG A 210 -21.33 9.99 -2.25
CA ARG A 210 -22.66 9.38 -2.09
C ARG A 210 -23.77 10.39 -2.32
N GLU A 211 -24.85 9.93 -2.95
CA GLU A 211 -26.02 10.77 -3.25
C GLU A 211 -26.63 11.42 -2.00
N GLU A 212 -26.61 10.73 -0.88
CA GLU A 212 -27.13 11.24 0.40
C GLU A 212 -26.31 12.41 0.96
N TYR A 213 -25.02 12.52 0.59
CA TYR A 213 -24.14 13.61 1.00
C TYR A 213 -24.04 14.71 -0.06
N GLY A 214 -24.26 14.37 -1.34
CA GLY A 214 -24.13 15.30 -2.45
C GLY A 214 -24.16 14.62 -3.80
N LYS A 215 -23.12 14.78 -4.61
CA LYS A 215 -23.00 14.09 -5.89
C LYS A 215 -22.53 12.65 -5.70
N LYS A 216 -22.96 11.75 -6.60
CA LYS A 216 -22.63 10.32 -6.56
C LYS A 216 -21.18 10.00 -6.91
N ARG A 217 -20.45 10.95 -7.51
CA ARG A 217 -19.03 10.81 -7.90
C ARG A 217 -18.32 12.14 -7.71
N PHE A 218 -17.03 12.08 -7.43
CA PHE A 218 -16.10 13.20 -7.55
C PHE A 218 -15.72 13.31 -9.03
N VAL A 219 -15.92 14.47 -9.63
CA VAL A 219 -15.68 14.67 -11.07
C VAL A 219 -14.69 15.81 -11.26
N HIS A 220 -13.45 15.44 -11.55
CA HIS A 220 -12.33 16.34 -11.82
C HIS A 220 -11.16 15.52 -12.37
N ASN A 221 -10.28 16.14 -13.15
CA ASN A 221 -9.02 15.53 -13.58
C ASN A 221 -8.01 15.56 -12.43
N PHE A 222 -8.15 14.61 -11.48
CA PHE A 222 -7.24 14.55 -10.34
C PHE A 222 -5.85 14.03 -10.71
N PHE A 223 -5.74 13.19 -11.74
CA PHE A 223 -4.52 12.48 -12.13
C PHE A 223 -4.28 12.65 -13.63
N ASP A 224 -3.14 13.22 -14.00
CA ASP A 224 -2.85 13.54 -15.42
C ASP A 224 -2.46 12.31 -16.25
N ASP A 225 -2.13 11.21 -15.58
CA ASP A 225 -1.65 9.96 -16.17
C ASP A 225 -2.76 8.91 -16.42
N THR A 226 -4.04 9.31 -16.26
CA THR A 226 -5.22 8.45 -16.55
C THR A 226 -6.32 9.22 -17.28
N PRO A 227 -7.10 8.56 -18.15
CA PRO A 227 -8.29 9.18 -18.77
C PRO A 227 -9.49 9.25 -17.82
N ILE A 228 -9.43 8.61 -16.63
CA ILE A 228 -10.55 8.58 -15.69
C ILE A 228 -10.61 9.90 -14.91
N ILE A 229 -11.76 10.58 -15.00
CA ILE A 229 -12.03 11.87 -14.33
C ILE A 229 -13.18 11.81 -13.32
N SER A 230 -13.67 10.61 -13.02
CA SER A 230 -14.89 10.44 -12.22
C SER A 230 -14.73 9.28 -11.25
N PHE A 231 -14.77 9.56 -9.93
CA PHE A 231 -14.39 8.61 -8.89
C PHE A 231 -15.51 8.43 -7.86
N LYS A 232 -15.77 7.20 -7.44
CA LYS A 232 -16.71 6.86 -6.35
C LYS A 232 -16.09 7.10 -4.97
N ARG A 233 -14.80 6.88 -4.87
CA ARG A 233 -14.03 7.02 -3.63
C ARG A 233 -12.59 7.35 -3.97
N LEU A 234 -11.96 8.09 -3.08
CA LEU A 234 -10.54 8.41 -3.15
C LEU A 234 -9.91 8.15 -1.78
N VAL A 235 -8.61 7.92 -1.77
CA VAL A 235 -7.82 7.68 -0.57
C VAL A 235 -6.82 8.82 -0.41
N LEU A 236 -6.65 9.28 0.82
CA LEU A 236 -5.58 10.16 1.24
C LEU A 236 -4.59 9.31 2.03
N LYS A 237 -3.50 8.92 1.39
CA LYS A 237 -2.39 8.20 2.03
C LYS A 237 -1.43 9.23 2.63
N PRO A 238 -1.11 9.18 3.94
CA PRO A 238 -0.22 10.16 4.54
C PRO A 238 1.18 10.07 3.93
N PHE A 239 1.89 11.19 3.89
CA PHE A 239 3.20 11.35 3.28
C PHE A 239 4.20 10.30 3.74
N ALA A 240 4.41 10.16 5.04
CA ALA A 240 5.29 9.15 5.59
C ALA A 240 4.89 8.83 7.02
N VAL A 241 5.01 7.58 7.41
CA VAL A 241 4.69 7.10 8.75
C VAL A 241 5.85 6.34 9.40
N PHE A 242 6.89 5.97 8.62
CA PHE A 242 8.03 5.19 9.09
C PHE A 242 9.35 5.79 8.66
N TRP A 243 10.35 5.75 9.55
CA TRP A 243 11.74 6.03 9.29
C TRP A 243 12.45 4.75 8.82
N PRO A 244 13.41 4.79 7.88
CA PRO A 244 14.04 5.94 7.21
C PRO A 244 13.43 6.33 5.85
N ASN A 245 12.13 6.29 5.72
CA ASN A 245 11.42 6.47 4.46
C ASN A 245 11.48 7.94 3.97
N SER A 246 11.73 8.14 2.68
CA SER A 246 11.67 9.45 2.03
C SER A 246 10.24 10.02 1.92
N GLY A 247 9.23 9.20 2.19
CA GLY A 247 7.82 9.49 1.93
C GLY A 247 7.37 9.23 0.50
N THR A 248 8.30 8.89 -0.40
CA THR A 248 8.02 8.71 -1.84
C THR A 248 8.01 7.26 -2.29
N ASN A 249 8.43 6.30 -1.44
CA ASN A 249 8.63 4.91 -1.83
C ASN A 249 7.38 4.29 -2.46
N ASN A 250 6.23 4.42 -1.80
CA ASN A 250 4.98 3.88 -2.36
C ASN A 250 4.57 4.56 -3.66
N TYR A 251 4.75 5.89 -3.76
CA TYR A 251 4.47 6.64 -4.98
C TYR A 251 5.35 6.11 -6.13
N LEU A 252 6.66 6.06 -5.94
CA LEU A 252 7.61 5.62 -6.95
C LEU A 252 7.38 4.15 -7.37
N SER A 253 7.12 3.25 -6.40
CA SER A 253 6.78 1.85 -6.68
C SER A 253 5.53 1.73 -7.55
N THR A 254 4.49 2.52 -7.23
CA THR A 254 3.23 2.51 -7.99
C THR A 254 3.42 3.09 -9.39
N GLN A 255 4.22 4.15 -9.54
CA GLN A 255 4.55 4.70 -10.87
C GLN A 255 5.29 3.67 -11.74
N LEU A 256 6.20 2.88 -11.14
CA LEU A 256 6.86 1.78 -11.85
C LEU A 256 5.86 0.67 -12.23
N ALA A 257 4.94 0.30 -11.34
CA ALA A 257 3.89 -0.67 -11.64
C ALA A 257 3.06 -0.24 -12.86
N LEU A 258 2.57 0.99 -12.85
CA LEU A 258 1.78 1.55 -13.96
C LEU A 258 2.57 1.62 -15.27
N HIS A 259 3.87 1.97 -15.19
CA HIS A 259 4.75 2.01 -16.36
C HIS A 259 4.98 0.61 -16.97
N LEU A 260 4.98 -0.44 -16.15
CA LEU A 260 5.06 -1.83 -16.59
C LEU A 260 3.72 -2.41 -17.05
N GLY A 261 2.62 -1.64 -16.97
CA GLY A 261 1.28 -2.11 -17.30
C GLY A 261 0.63 -2.99 -16.23
N ILE A 262 1.16 -2.96 -15.01
CA ILE A 262 0.56 -3.62 -13.85
C ILE A 262 -0.48 -2.65 -13.25
N GLU A 263 -1.65 -3.17 -12.91
CA GLU A 263 -2.71 -2.40 -12.26
C GLU A 263 -2.20 -1.80 -10.93
N GLY A 264 -2.47 -0.51 -10.71
CA GLY A 264 -2.05 0.22 -9.53
C GLY A 264 -2.85 1.52 -9.35
N ALA A 265 -2.74 2.16 -8.21
CA ALA A 265 -3.48 3.38 -7.91
C ALA A 265 -2.75 4.62 -8.46
N HIS A 266 -3.35 5.33 -9.43
CA HIS A 266 -2.85 6.66 -9.78
C HIS A 266 -2.90 7.57 -8.57
N SER A 267 -1.88 8.41 -8.40
CA SER A 267 -1.75 9.24 -7.21
C SER A 267 -0.97 10.53 -7.46
N ARG A 268 -1.28 11.56 -6.67
CA ARG A 268 -0.53 12.82 -6.65
C ARG A 268 -0.46 13.42 -5.25
N PRO A 269 0.58 14.21 -4.92
CA PRO A 269 0.66 14.89 -3.64
C PRO A 269 -0.33 16.06 -3.56
N VAL A 270 -0.87 16.27 -2.36
CA VAL A 270 -1.77 17.38 -2.03
C VAL A 270 -1.45 17.90 -0.63
N VAL A 271 -1.70 19.18 -0.36
CA VAL A 271 -1.75 19.70 1.00
C VAL A 271 -3.17 19.55 1.55
N VAL A 272 -3.27 18.98 2.74
CA VAL A 272 -4.57 18.73 3.39
C VAL A 272 -4.79 19.74 4.51
N PHE A 273 -5.98 20.33 4.55
CA PHE A 273 -6.49 21.09 5.68
C PHE A 273 -7.68 20.34 6.30
N LEU A 274 -7.74 20.30 7.62
CA LEU A 274 -8.85 19.72 8.37
C LEU A 274 -9.49 20.82 9.25
N ASN A 275 -10.75 21.14 8.98
CA ASN A 275 -11.46 22.23 9.68
C ASN A 275 -10.68 23.56 9.70
N GLY A 276 -9.91 23.84 8.67
CA GLY A 276 -9.10 25.05 8.52
C GLY A 276 -7.68 24.96 9.02
N GLU A 277 -7.27 23.92 9.76
CA GLU A 277 -5.88 23.70 10.18
C GLU A 277 -5.11 22.85 9.20
N TYR A 278 -3.85 23.22 8.93
CA TYR A 278 -2.94 22.42 8.11
C TYR A 278 -2.78 21.01 8.69
N TRP A 279 -3.14 20.02 7.90
CA TRP A 279 -3.14 18.62 8.31
C TRP A 279 -2.04 17.78 7.64
N GLY A 280 -1.16 18.42 6.89
CA GLY A 280 0.04 17.80 6.30
C GLY A 280 -0.07 17.52 4.81
N VAL A 281 1.01 16.96 4.29
CA VAL A 281 1.10 16.44 2.93
C VAL A 281 0.52 15.03 2.88
N TYR A 282 -0.30 14.78 1.88
CA TYR A 282 -0.87 13.47 1.59
C TYR A 282 -0.72 13.16 0.10
N PHE A 283 -0.71 11.89 -0.23
CA PHE A 283 -0.94 11.42 -1.59
C PHE A 283 -2.43 11.15 -1.76
N LEU A 284 -3.10 11.98 -2.55
CA LEU A 284 -4.44 11.68 -3.05
C LEU A 284 -4.30 10.56 -4.08
N GLN A 285 -5.02 9.47 -3.91
CA GLN A 285 -4.91 8.31 -4.79
C GLN A 285 -6.26 7.63 -5.03
N GLU A 286 -6.32 6.88 -6.11
CA GLU A 286 -7.42 5.97 -6.38
C GLU A 286 -7.50 4.87 -5.32
N LYS A 287 -8.66 4.25 -5.23
CA LYS A 287 -8.78 2.97 -4.54
C LYS A 287 -8.92 1.85 -5.58
N THR A 288 -7.94 0.96 -5.61
CA THR A 288 -7.94 -0.22 -6.48
C THR A 288 -8.94 -1.27 -6.00
N ASP A 289 -10.24 -0.98 -6.12
CA ASP A 289 -11.34 -1.87 -5.71
C ASP A 289 -12.23 -2.22 -6.91
N GLU A 290 -13.41 -2.78 -6.65
CA GLU A 290 -14.35 -3.18 -7.69
C GLU A 290 -14.74 -2.02 -8.64
N ARG A 291 -14.73 -0.77 -8.14
CA ARG A 291 -15.09 0.39 -8.96
C ARG A 291 -13.94 0.85 -9.86
N TYR A 292 -12.70 0.68 -9.40
CA TYR A 292 -11.52 0.85 -10.23
C TYR A 292 -11.56 -0.12 -11.41
N LEU A 293 -11.85 -1.39 -11.15
CA LEU A 293 -11.93 -2.41 -12.20
C LEU A 293 -13.09 -2.14 -13.17
N GLU A 294 -14.25 -1.68 -12.67
CA GLU A 294 -15.37 -1.25 -13.52
C GLU A 294 -14.97 -0.08 -14.44
N ASP A 295 -14.32 0.95 -13.88
CA ASP A 295 -13.97 2.18 -14.60
C ASP A 295 -12.84 1.94 -15.64
N TYR A 296 -11.88 1.03 -15.40
CA TYR A 296 -10.75 0.76 -16.30
C TYR A 296 -10.97 -0.39 -17.28
N PHE A 297 -11.73 -1.42 -16.90
CA PHE A 297 -11.87 -2.64 -17.69
C PHE A 297 -13.30 -2.89 -18.19
N ASP A 298 -14.25 -2.00 -17.89
CA ASP A 298 -15.67 -2.11 -18.29
C ASP A 298 -16.29 -3.47 -17.88
N ILE A 299 -15.91 -3.98 -16.70
CA ILE A 299 -16.35 -5.30 -16.23
C ILE A 299 -17.72 -5.24 -15.55
N ASN A 300 -18.44 -6.36 -15.62
CA ASN A 300 -19.64 -6.54 -14.82
C ASN A 300 -19.27 -6.91 -13.38
N LEU A 301 -19.60 -6.06 -12.42
CA LEU A 301 -19.28 -6.26 -11.02
C LEU A 301 -19.89 -7.50 -10.38
N ASN A 302 -20.97 -8.04 -10.94
CA ASN A 302 -21.55 -9.30 -10.44
C ASN A 302 -20.66 -10.52 -10.72
N ASN A 303 -19.71 -10.38 -11.65
CA ASN A 303 -18.79 -11.44 -12.07
C ASN A 303 -17.33 -11.10 -11.68
N CYS A 304 -17.13 -10.21 -10.71
CA CYS A 304 -15.80 -9.75 -10.30
C CYS A 304 -15.49 -10.29 -8.91
N ASN A 305 -14.27 -10.80 -8.75
CA ASN A 305 -13.73 -11.25 -7.48
C ASN A 305 -12.40 -10.55 -7.23
N ILE A 306 -12.20 -10.01 -6.02
CA ILE A 306 -10.95 -9.39 -5.58
C ILE A 306 -10.51 -10.06 -4.28
N ILE A 307 -9.29 -10.55 -4.26
CA ILE A 307 -8.69 -11.28 -3.15
C ILE A 307 -7.53 -10.49 -2.59
N GLU A 308 -7.50 -10.33 -1.27
CA GLU A 308 -6.36 -9.85 -0.50
C GLU A 308 -5.70 -11.04 0.21
N ASN A 309 -4.42 -11.23 0.03
CA ASN A 309 -3.55 -12.27 0.56
C ASN A 309 -3.77 -13.69 -0.03
N TRP A 310 -2.74 -14.51 0.17
CA TRP A 310 -2.63 -15.86 -0.37
C TRP A 310 -3.54 -16.91 0.33
N TYR A 311 -4.25 -16.52 1.39
CA TYR A 311 -5.25 -17.35 2.05
C TYR A 311 -6.67 -17.10 1.54
N GLY A 312 -6.80 -16.23 0.53
CA GLY A 312 -8.08 -15.96 -0.12
C GLY A 312 -9.01 -15.05 0.68
N LYS A 313 -8.48 -14.08 1.41
CA LYS A 313 -9.29 -13.06 2.08
C LYS A 313 -10.06 -12.25 1.03
N ILE A 314 -11.37 -12.22 1.14
CA ILE A 314 -12.25 -11.54 0.19
C ILE A 314 -12.21 -10.02 0.45
N ASP A 315 -11.86 -9.22 -0.57
CA ASP A 315 -12.13 -7.77 -0.60
C ASP A 315 -13.47 -7.49 -1.32
N TYR A 316 -13.73 -8.23 -2.44
CA TYR A 316 -15.00 -8.15 -3.18
C TYR A 316 -15.36 -9.50 -3.81
N GLY A 317 -16.65 -9.77 -4.04
CA GLY A 317 -17.12 -10.99 -4.67
C GLY A 317 -16.99 -12.24 -3.79
N ASN A 318 -16.34 -13.29 -4.30
CA ASN A 318 -16.07 -14.53 -3.59
C ASN A 318 -14.62 -15.03 -3.86
N ASN A 319 -14.19 -16.04 -3.09
CA ASN A 319 -12.85 -16.61 -3.20
C ASN A 319 -12.83 -18.06 -3.70
N GLN A 320 -13.94 -18.58 -4.17
CA GLN A 320 -14.09 -20.00 -4.47
C GLN A 320 -13.10 -20.47 -5.55
N ASN A 321 -13.03 -19.74 -6.67
CA ASN A 321 -12.10 -20.05 -7.76
C ASN A 321 -10.64 -19.95 -7.32
N PHE A 322 -10.31 -18.93 -6.49
CA PHE A 322 -8.96 -18.76 -5.97
C PHE A 322 -8.53 -19.93 -5.09
N LEU A 323 -9.37 -20.33 -4.14
CA LEU A 323 -9.08 -21.43 -3.24
C LEU A 323 -8.98 -22.77 -4.00
N GLN A 324 -9.84 -23.01 -4.99
CA GLN A 324 -9.77 -24.20 -5.86
C GLN A 324 -8.47 -24.24 -6.65
N MET A 325 -8.05 -23.11 -7.23
CA MET A 325 -6.78 -23.00 -7.94
C MET A 325 -5.59 -23.28 -7.00
N MET A 326 -5.57 -22.69 -5.81
CA MET A 326 -4.47 -22.88 -4.84
C MET A 326 -4.42 -24.32 -4.30
N ASP A 327 -5.56 -24.96 -4.07
CA ASP A 327 -5.63 -26.37 -3.65
C ASP A 327 -5.16 -27.32 -4.76
N TRP A 328 -5.59 -27.09 -5.99
CA TRP A 328 -5.09 -27.82 -7.15
C TRP A 328 -3.58 -27.64 -7.32
N LEU A 329 -3.09 -26.42 -7.27
CA LEU A 329 -1.67 -26.07 -7.43
C LEU A 329 -0.79 -26.73 -6.36
N ASN A 330 -1.28 -26.84 -5.13
CA ASN A 330 -0.54 -27.52 -4.05
C ASN A 330 -0.21 -28.97 -4.39
N ASN A 331 -1.09 -29.66 -5.14
CA ASN A 331 -0.98 -31.07 -5.50
C ASN A 331 -0.44 -31.28 -6.93
N ALA A 332 -0.51 -30.28 -7.81
CA ALA A 332 -0.06 -30.39 -9.20
C ALA A 332 1.45 -30.52 -9.31
N ASP A 333 1.92 -31.35 -10.24
CA ASP A 333 3.30 -31.40 -10.68
C ASP A 333 3.46 -30.53 -11.93
N LEU A 334 4.08 -29.36 -11.79
CA LEU A 334 4.28 -28.44 -12.91
C LEU A 334 5.49 -28.76 -13.79
N THR A 335 6.25 -29.81 -13.49
CA THR A 335 7.21 -30.36 -14.47
C THR A 335 6.51 -31.01 -15.67
N ASP A 336 5.22 -31.33 -15.51
CA ASP A 336 4.32 -31.77 -16.56
C ASP A 336 3.75 -30.55 -17.30
N ASP A 337 3.98 -30.46 -18.62
CA ASP A 337 3.58 -29.33 -19.44
C ASP A 337 2.05 -29.14 -19.52
N ASP A 338 1.24 -30.22 -19.45
CA ASP A 338 -0.22 -30.10 -19.44
C ASP A 338 -0.72 -29.41 -18.15
N ASN A 339 -0.09 -29.68 -17.01
CA ASN A 339 -0.37 -29.00 -15.75
C ASN A 339 0.11 -27.53 -15.80
N TYR A 340 1.28 -27.28 -16.37
CA TYR A 340 1.77 -25.92 -16.57
C TYR A 340 0.83 -25.08 -17.46
N GLU A 341 0.40 -25.64 -18.61
CA GLU A 341 -0.57 -24.99 -19.49
C GLU A 341 -1.92 -24.74 -18.80
N THR A 342 -2.36 -25.69 -17.94
CA THR A 342 -3.57 -25.52 -17.13
C THR A 342 -3.44 -24.30 -16.20
N LEU A 343 -2.30 -24.13 -15.52
CA LEU A 343 -2.07 -22.96 -14.69
C LEU A 343 -2.05 -21.67 -15.52
N CYS A 344 -1.44 -21.68 -16.71
CA CYS A 344 -1.41 -20.53 -17.64
C CYS A 344 -2.81 -20.10 -18.13
N GLN A 345 -3.82 -20.98 -18.07
CA GLN A 345 -5.21 -20.63 -18.34
C GLN A 345 -5.91 -20.02 -17.12
N LEU A 346 -5.47 -20.38 -15.90
CA LEU A 346 -6.04 -19.89 -14.65
C LEU A 346 -5.49 -18.52 -14.22
N ILE A 347 -4.27 -18.19 -14.64
CA ILE A 347 -3.62 -16.92 -14.31
C ILE A 347 -3.17 -16.19 -15.58
N ASP A 348 -3.15 -14.86 -15.54
CA ASP A 348 -2.41 -14.06 -16.52
C ASP A 348 -0.93 -14.14 -16.18
N LEU A 349 -0.23 -15.07 -16.85
CA LEU A 349 1.16 -15.39 -16.53
C LEU A 349 2.09 -14.20 -16.80
N ASP A 350 1.83 -13.38 -17.83
CA ASP A 350 2.64 -12.20 -18.13
C ASP A 350 2.50 -11.14 -17.04
N ASN A 351 1.26 -10.87 -16.62
CA ASN A 351 1.00 -9.97 -15.48
C ASN A 351 1.67 -10.49 -14.19
N PHE A 352 1.61 -11.82 -13.93
CA PHE A 352 2.27 -12.40 -12.75
C PHE A 352 3.79 -12.25 -12.80
N ILE A 353 4.41 -12.51 -13.95
CA ILE A 353 5.87 -12.35 -14.14
C ILE A 353 6.27 -10.90 -13.92
N ASP A 354 5.58 -9.94 -14.54
CA ASP A 354 5.86 -8.51 -14.39
C ASP A 354 5.69 -8.06 -12.94
N TYR A 355 4.64 -8.53 -12.25
CA TYR A 355 4.40 -8.26 -10.83
C TYR A 355 5.53 -8.81 -9.95
N VAL A 356 5.98 -10.05 -10.15
CA VAL A 356 7.09 -10.66 -9.41
C VAL A 356 8.40 -9.91 -9.67
N ILE A 357 8.69 -9.56 -10.94
CA ILE A 357 9.89 -8.80 -11.28
C ILE A 357 9.88 -7.44 -10.61
N LEU A 358 8.75 -6.73 -10.63
CA LEU A 358 8.61 -5.43 -9.96
C LEU A 358 8.88 -5.55 -8.46
N GLU A 359 8.15 -6.42 -7.76
CA GLU A 359 8.25 -6.58 -6.30
C GLU A 359 9.66 -6.99 -5.85
N THR A 360 10.29 -7.89 -6.60
CA THR A 360 11.67 -8.30 -6.34
C THR A 360 12.69 -7.22 -6.70
N TYR A 361 12.46 -6.46 -7.78
CA TYR A 361 13.33 -5.35 -8.19
C TYR A 361 13.32 -4.21 -7.17
N ILE A 362 12.15 -3.75 -6.75
CA ILE A 362 12.04 -2.69 -5.73
C ILE A 362 12.46 -3.16 -4.34
N GLY A 363 12.66 -4.46 -4.15
CA GLY A 363 13.09 -5.06 -2.89
C GLY A 363 12.08 -4.83 -1.76
N ASN A 364 10.78 -5.04 -2.01
CA ASN A 364 9.72 -4.82 -1.04
C ASN A 364 9.80 -5.84 0.10
N TYR A 365 10.20 -5.37 1.29
CA TYR A 365 10.37 -6.23 2.47
C TYR A 365 9.07 -6.77 3.05
N ASP A 366 7.94 -6.14 2.76
CA ASP A 366 6.62 -6.54 3.28
C ASP A 366 5.87 -7.48 2.32
N TRP A 367 6.58 -8.00 1.32
CA TRP A 367 6.09 -8.94 0.32
C TRP A 367 6.97 -10.23 0.34
N PRO A 368 6.48 -11.42 -0.02
CA PRO A 368 5.18 -11.75 -0.61
C PRO A 368 4.07 -12.11 0.40
N GLY A 369 4.33 -12.24 1.69
CA GLY A 369 3.36 -12.70 2.69
C GLY A 369 2.27 -11.69 3.00
N ASN A 370 2.56 -10.40 2.88
CA ASN A 370 1.63 -9.29 2.95
C ASN A 370 1.48 -8.62 1.57
N ASN A 371 0.62 -7.61 1.49
CA ASN A 371 0.50 -6.71 0.35
C ASN A 371 0.25 -7.40 -1.01
N MET A 372 -0.33 -8.61 -1.00
CA MET A 372 -0.78 -9.29 -2.21
C MET A 372 -2.26 -9.00 -2.46
N ARG A 373 -2.56 -8.58 -3.68
CA ARG A 373 -3.92 -8.39 -4.18
C ARG A 373 -4.01 -8.93 -5.60
N CYS A 374 -5.07 -9.67 -5.88
CA CYS A 374 -5.39 -10.12 -7.24
C CYS A 374 -6.89 -10.06 -7.50
N TRP A 375 -7.25 -10.07 -8.77
CA TRP A 375 -8.63 -10.03 -9.21
C TRP A 375 -8.89 -10.96 -10.39
N GLN A 376 -10.14 -11.30 -10.58
CA GLN A 376 -10.62 -12.15 -11.67
C GLN A 376 -12.05 -11.74 -12.02
N THR A 377 -12.42 -11.83 -13.32
CA THR A 377 -13.81 -12.06 -13.71
C THR A 377 -14.08 -13.56 -13.68
N ASP A 378 -15.34 -14.01 -13.51
CA ASP A 378 -15.67 -15.44 -13.40
C ASP A 378 -15.13 -16.30 -14.57
N ASP A 379 -14.99 -15.71 -15.75
CA ASP A 379 -14.53 -16.37 -16.98
C ASP A 379 -13.09 -16.01 -17.38
N GLY A 380 -12.38 -15.19 -16.60
CA GLY A 380 -11.03 -14.68 -16.91
C GLY A 380 -9.94 -15.28 -16.02
N PRO A 381 -8.67 -15.07 -16.37
CA PRO A 381 -7.54 -15.45 -15.53
C PRO A 381 -7.39 -14.52 -14.33
N TRP A 382 -6.73 -14.98 -13.27
CA TRP A 382 -6.30 -14.13 -12.15
C TRP A 382 -5.20 -13.17 -12.59
N ARG A 383 -5.32 -11.89 -12.19
CA ARG A 383 -4.36 -10.81 -12.43
C ARG A 383 -3.96 -10.14 -11.12
N TRP A 384 -2.72 -9.72 -10.98
CA TRP A 384 -2.21 -9.08 -9.77
C TRP A 384 -2.26 -7.55 -9.90
N ILE A 385 -2.62 -6.92 -8.79
CA ILE A 385 -2.65 -5.46 -8.62
C ILE A 385 -1.54 -5.09 -7.67
N PHE A 386 -0.70 -4.14 -8.05
CA PHE A 386 0.32 -3.59 -7.15
C PHE A 386 -0.32 -2.64 -6.12
N PHE A 387 0.03 -2.82 -4.87
CA PHE A 387 -0.30 -1.86 -3.81
C PHE A 387 0.67 -1.98 -2.64
N ASP A 388 0.95 -0.82 -1.97
CA ASP A 388 1.71 -0.71 -0.73
C ASP A 388 3.21 -1.05 -0.83
N GLY A 389 3.96 -0.18 -1.55
CA GLY A 389 5.42 -0.25 -1.66
C GLY A 389 6.16 0.60 -0.61
N ASP A 390 5.61 0.81 0.60
CA ASP A 390 6.23 1.66 1.62
C ASP A 390 7.60 1.10 2.08
N TYR A 391 7.80 -0.20 2.04
CA TYR A 391 9.03 -0.90 2.42
C TYR A 391 9.97 -1.23 1.24
N ALA A 392 9.81 -0.56 0.10
CA ALA A 392 10.67 -0.68 -1.07
C ALA A 392 11.88 0.26 -1.01
N PHE A 393 12.88 0.05 -1.87
CA PHE A 393 14.06 0.89 -2.11
C PHE A 393 14.96 1.12 -0.88
N ILE A 394 15.12 0.14 0.00
CA ILE A 394 15.89 0.28 1.24
C ILE A 394 17.30 -0.30 1.10
N ARG A 395 17.45 -1.47 0.50
CA ARG A 395 18.73 -2.17 0.32
C ARG A 395 18.85 -2.72 -1.08
N GLU A 396 19.81 -2.20 -1.83
CA GLU A 396 20.08 -2.59 -3.22
C GLU A 396 20.57 -4.02 -3.37
N ASP A 397 21.23 -4.57 -2.33
CA ASP A 397 21.77 -5.93 -2.28
C ASP A 397 20.76 -6.99 -1.79
N PHE A 398 19.55 -6.59 -1.45
CA PHE A 398 18.53 -7.52 -0.95
C PHE A 398 18.07 -8.49 -2.04
N ASN A 399 18.33 -9.80 -1.82
CA ASN A 399 17.89 -10.87 -2.72
C ASN A 399 16.47 -11.32 -2.37
N ALA A 400 15.48 -10.66 -2.98
CA ALA A 400 14.08 -11.00 -2.77
C ALA A 400 13.67 -12.35 -3.40
N PHE A 401 14.44 -12.89 -4.35
CA PHE A 401 14.19 -14.22 -4.93
C PHE A 401 14.35 -15.34 -3.88
N ASP A 402 15.32 -15.20 -2.96
CA ASP A 402 15.48 -16.18 -1.89
C ASP A 402 14.24 -16.24 -0.99
N ASN A 403 13.55 -15.10 -0.78
CA ASN A 403 12.29 -15.06 -0.05
C ASN A 403 11.16 -15.83 -0.78
N LEU A 404 11.17 -15.89 -2.11
CA LEU A 404 10.18 -16.60 -2.92
C LEU A 404 10.31 -18.12 -2.84
N MET A 405 11.44 -18.62 -2.38
CA MET A 405 11.64 -20.06 -2.13
C MET A 405 11.35 -20.49 -0.69
N TYR A 406 10.87 -19.59 0.15
CA TYR A 406 10.62 -19.85 1.55
C TYR A 406 9.54 -20.92 1.76
N THR A 407 9.82 -21.93 2.59
CA THR A 407 8.91 -23.05 2.94
C THR A 407 8.65 -23.19 4.45
N GLY A 408 9.02 -22.16 5.22
CA GLY A 408 8.90 -22.16 6.69
C GLY A 408 7.53 -21.70 7.21
N PRO A 409 7.38 -21.64 8.53
CA PRO A 409 6.17 -21.13 9.18
C PRO A 409 5.94 -19.65 8.89
N GLN A 410 4.74 -19.16 9.22
CA GLN A 410 4.40 -17.74 9.09
C GLN A 410 5.41 -16.86 9.81
N THR A 411 5.98 -15.91 9.09
CA THR A 411 6.74 -14.76 9.60
C THR A 411 5.92 -13.48 9.44
N GLY A 412 6.47 -12.31 9.79
CA GLY A 412 5.78 -11.03 9.59
C GLY A 412 5.39 -10.78 8.13
N SER A 413 6.28 -11.11 7.19
CA SER A 413 6.16 -10.77 5.76
C SER A 413 6.26 -11.96 4.80
N ASN A 414 6.34 -13.22 5.31
CA ASN A 414 6.44 -14.39 4.45
C ASN A 414 5.83 -15.66 5.07
N ASN A 415 5.46 -16.61 4.22
CA ASN A 415 4.96 -17.93 4.61
C ASN A 415 4.97 -18.89 3.41
N THR A 416 4.83 -20.19 3.67
CA THR A 416 4.83 -21.23 2.63
C THR A 416 3.73 -21.04 1.57
N GLN A 417 2.57 -20.53 1.96
CA GLN A 417 1.44 -20.32 1.04
C GLN A 417 1.72 -19.16 0.07
N ALA A 418 2.35 -18.09 0.54
CA ALA A 418 2.69 -16.91 -0.26
C ALA A 418 3.70 -17.22 -1.38
N THR A 419 4.54 -18.22 -1.17
CA THR A 419 5.59 -18.61 -2.12
C THR A 419 5.22 -19.81 -2.99
N LEU A 420 4.08 -20.46 -2.71
CA LEU A 420 3.69 -21.72 -3.36
C LEU A 420 3.66 -21.59 -4.90
N MET A 421 3.00 -20.56 -5.42
CA MET A 421 2.82 -20.38 -6.86
C MET A 421 4.17 -20.20 -7.56
N PHE A 422 5.01 -19.32 -7.06
CA PHE A 422 6.34 -19.07 -7.64
C PHE A 422 7.22 -20.34 -7.57
N ARG A 423 7.29 -21.00 -6.40
CA ARG A 423 8.09 -22.22 -6.24
C ARG A 423 7.65 -23.34 -7.18
N LYS A 424 6.33 -23.52 -7.38
CA LYS A 424 5.79 -24.51 -8.31
C LYS A 424 6.11 -24.14 -9.75
N LEU A 425 5.93 -22.88 -10.14
CA LEU A 425 6.26 -22.40 -11.49
C LEU A 425 7.76 -22.59 -11.82
N MET A 426 8.66 -22.32 -10.87
CA MET A 426 10.11 -22.51 -11.05
C MET A 426 10.54 -23.97 -11.30
N THR A 427 9.66 -24.97 -11.08
CA THR A 427 9.96 -26.35 -11.46
C THR A 427 9.75 -26.64 -12.96
N ASN A 428 9.14 -25.71 -13.71
CA ASN A 428 8.94 -25.85 -15.15
C ASN A 428 9.95 -24.99 -15.93
N PRO A 429 10.73 -25.60 -16.87
CA PRO A 429 11.76 -24.87 -17.60
C PRO A 429 11.21 -23.77 -18.53
N HIS A 430 9.98 -23.89 -19.00
CA HIS A 430 9.35 -22.85 -19.83
C HIS A 430 9.07 -21.57 -19.01
N PHE A 431 8.72 -21.72 -17.71
CA PHE A 431 8.55 -20.57 -16.83
C PHE A 431 9.88 -19.88 -16.54
N ASP A 432 10.93 -20.64 -16.21
CA ASP A 432 12.27 -20.10 -15.96
C ASP A 432 12.80 -19.32 -17.17
N GLU A 433 12.71 -19.91 -18.37
CA GLU A 433 13.10 -19.24 -19.62
C GLU A 433 12.31 -17.92 -19.82
N ARG A 434 10.99 -17.96 -19.63
CA ARG A 434 10.12 -16.79 -19.82
C ARG A 434 10.40 -15.68 -18.80
N LEU A 435 10.58 -16.06 -17.51
CA LEU A 435 10.97 -15.14 -16.45
C LEU A 435 12.32 -14.47 -16.75
N ASN A 436 13.33 -15.27 -17.16
CA ASN A 436 14.65 -14.77 -17.50
C ASN A 436 14.63 -13.81 -18.69
N LEU A 437 13.92 -14.16 -19.76
CA LEU A 437 13.76 -13.27 -20.92
C LEU A 437 13.11 -11.94 -20.55
N ARG A 438 12.00 -11.99 -19.79
CA ARG A 438 11.28 -10.80 -19.39
C ARG A 438 12.08 -9.92 -18.42
N LEU A 439 12.78 -10.54 -17.47
CA LEU A 439 13.67 -9.82 -16.54
C LEU A 439 14.77 -9.07 -17.32
N ASN A 440 15.41 -9.72 -18.29
CA ASN A 440 16.42 -9.08 -19.13
C ASN A 440 15.83 -7.90 -19.93
N GLU A 441 14.64 -8.06 -20.51
CA GLU A 441 13.95 -7.00 -21.24
C GLU A 441 13.67 -5.80 -20.33
N LEU A 442 13.06 -6.01 -19.18
CA LEU A 442 12.69 -4.92 -18.25
C LEU A 442 13.93 -4.21 -17.68
N CYS A 443 14.98 -4.96 -17.39
CA CYS A 443 16.24 -4.38 -16.90
C CYS A 443 17.05 -3.67 -17.99
N GLN A 444 16.73 -3.81 -19.27
CA GLN A 444 17.40 -3.08 -20.36
C GLN A 444 16.79 -1.69 -20.62
N SER A 445 15.56 -1.44 -20.21
CA SER A 445 14.89 -0.15 -20.44
C SER A 445 14.11 0.36 -19.24
N PRO A 446 12.89 -0.13 -18.88
CA PRO A 446 12.11 0.56 -17.88
C PRO A 446 12.69 0.53 -16.46
N LEU A 447 13.49 -0.50 -16.13
CA LEU A 447 14.12 -0.65 -14.81
C LEU A 447 15.59 -0.17 -14.79
N GLN A 448 15.98 0.72 -15.69
CA GLN A 448 17.27 1.40 -15.65
C GLN A 448 17.21 2.68 -14.80
N TYR A 449 18.34 3.01 -14.16
CA TYR A 449 18.47 4.26 -13.38
C TYR A 449 17.97 5.48 -14.16
N ASP A 450 18.47 5.67 -15.38
CA ASP A 450 18.13 6.83 -16.22
C ASP A 450 16.63 6.89 -16.59
N SER A 451 15.93 5.77 -16.56
CA SER A 451 14.49 5.70 -16.83
C SER A 451 13.66 6.07 -15.59
N ILE A 452 14.14 5.76 -14.39
CA ILE A 452 13.39 5.91 -13.14
C ILE A 452 13.69 7.24 -12.45
N ILE A 453 14.95 7.68 -12.46
CA ILE A 453 15.43 8.83 -11.68
C ILE A 453 14.71 10.16 -11.99
N PRO A 454 14.27 10.45 -13.23
CA PRO A 454 13.51 11.66 -13.51
C PRO A 454 12.21 11.76 -12.72
N SER A 455 11.47 10.64 -12.58
CA SER A 455 10.22 10.60 -11.79
C SER A 455 10.50 10.80 -10.30
N PHE A 456 11.57 10.19 -9.78
CA PHE A 456 12.00 10.39 -8.40
C PHE A 456 12.40 11.82 -8.10
N HIS A 457 13.20 12.45 -8.97
CA HIS A 457 13.60 13.85 -8.80
C HIS A 457 12.41 14.80 -8.92
N SER A 458 11.50 14.56 -9.85
CA SER A 458 10.29 15.35 -10.01
C SER A 458 9.45 15.38 -8.74
N ILE A 459 9.16 14.22 -8.17
CA ILE A 459 8.34 14.15 -6.95
C ILE A 459 9.06 14.76 -5.74
N THR A 460 10.36 14.54 -5.58
CA THR A 460 11.12 15.11 -4.47
C THR A 460 11.21 16.63 -4.57
N GLN A 461 11.43 17.20 -5.75
CA GLN A 461 11.41 18.65 -5.97
C GLN A 461 10.03 19.27 -5.67
N THR A 462 8.96 18.57 -6.04
CA THR A 462 7.59 19.00 -5.76
C THR A 462 7.27 19.01 -4.26
N LEU A 463 7.82 18.07 -3.51
CA LEU A 463 7.56 17.91 -2.06
C LEU A 463 8.48 18.80 -1.19
N GLU A 464 9.65 19.16 -1.67
CA GLU A 464 10.67 19.84 -0.88
C GLU A 464 10.17 21.10 -0.15
N PRO A 465 9.38 22.02 -0.78
CA PRO A 465 8.85 23.21 -0.11
C PRO A 465 7.92 22.90 1.08
N GLU A 466 7.32 21.71 1.10
CA GLU A 466 6.36 21.28 2.11
C GLU A 466 7.01 20.60 3.34
N ILE A 467 8.28 20.18 3.24
CA ILE A 467 8.92 19.35 4.27
C ILE A 467 8.99 20.06 5.62
N ALA A 468 9.27 21.37 5.64
CA ALA A 468 9.33 22.13 6.90
C ALA A 468 7.96 22.16 7.60
N ARG A 469 6.86 22.37 6.84
CA ARG A 469 5.49 22.37 7.35
C ARG A 469 5.06 20.98 7.83
N GLN A 470 5.39 19.96 7.07
CA GLN A 470 5.14 18.56 7.42
C GLN A 470 5.87 18.16 8.71
N THR A 471 7.16 18.49 8.82
CA THR A 471 7.96 18.25 10.03
C THR A 471 7.37 18.98 11.24
N ASN A 472 7.00 20.24 11.08
CA ASN A 472 6.37 21.02 12.16
C ASN A 472 5.05 20.39 12.60
N ARG A 473 4.21 19.91 11.66
CA ARG A 473 2.87 19.36 11.99
C ARG A 473 2.93 18.00 12.70
N PHE A 474 3.85 17.11 12.32
CA PHE A 474 3.84 15.73 12.78
C PHE A 474 5.16 15.27 13.43
N GLY A 475 6.19 16.13 13.48
CA GLY A 475 7.54 15.73 13.93
C GLY A 475 8.23 14.76 12.96
N TYR A 476 7.69 14.59 11.75
CA TYR A 476 8.22 13.64 10.77
C TYR A 476 8.06 14.19 9.33
N PRO A 477 9.15 14.10 8.48
CA PRO A 477 10.51 13.64 8.82
C PRO A 477 11.11 14.46 9.96
N LEU A 478 12.08 13.94 10.68
CA LEU A 478 12.66 14.61 11.87
C LEU A 478 13.30 15.98 11.55
N SER A 479 13.71 16.18 10.33
CA SER A 479 14.27 17.44 9.80
C SER A 479 14.37 17.37 8.28
N HIS A 480 14.64 18.51 7.64
CA HIS A 480 14.97 18.59 6.22
C HIS A 480 16.18 17.69 5.86
N ASN A 481 17.22 17.71 6.69
CA ASN A 481 18.39 16.84 6.48
C ASN A 481 18.05 15.34 6.60
N ALA A 482 17.15 14.97 7.50
CA ALA A 482 16.70 13.60 7.62
C ALA A 482 15.92 13.15 6.38
N TRP A 483 15.13 14.03 5.80
CA TRP A 483 14.43 13.78 4.54
C TRP A 483 15.40 13.65 3.35
N TYR A 484 16.39 14.53 3.23
CA TYR A 484 17.45 14.39 2.21
C TYR A 484 18.22 13.08 2.37
N TYR A 485 18.49 12.66 3.61
CA TYR A 485 19.11 11.36 3.85
C TYR A 485 18.23 10.21 3.38
N GLY A 486 16.93 10.22 3.65
CA GLY A 486 15.97 9.24 3.12
C GLY A 486 15.97 9.21 1.57
N ASN A 487 15.99 10.38 0.93
CA ASN A 487 16.09 10.48 -0.52
C ASN A 487 17.40 9.90 -1.06
N SER A 488 18.52 10.13 -0.36
CA SER A 488 19.82 9.58 -0.78
C SER A 488 19.89 8.07 -0.72
N ILE A 489 19.12 7.42 0.16
CA ILE A 489 18.98 5.95 0.21
C ILE A 489 18.29 5.46 -1.06
N VAL A 490 17.18 6.10 -1.44
CA VAL A 490 16.43 5.73 -2.66
C VAL A 490 17.29 5.96 -3.91
N ASP A 491 17.98 7.10 -4.02
CA ASP A 491 18.85 7.39 -5.15
C ASP A 491 20.00 6.38 -5.26
N HIS A 492 20.68 6.08 -4.14
CA HIS A 492 21.72 5.06 -4.10
C HIS A 492 21.18 3.67 -4.51
N PHE A 493 20.02 3.28 -3.98
CA PHE A 493 19.35 2.05 -4.39
C PHE A 493 19.18 1.99 -5.91
N LEU A 494 18.59 3.02 -6.51
CA LEU A 494 18.34 3.08 -7.95
C LEU A 494 19.63 3.01 -8.77
N GLN A 495 20.71 3.68 -8.33
CA GLN A 495 22.01 3.65 -8.99
C GLN A 495 22.63 2.26 -9.02
N GLN A 496 22.47 1.47 -7.96
CA GLN A 496 23.12 0.18 -7.82
C GLN A 496 22.23 -0.99 -8.22
N ARG A 497 20.89 -0.81 -8.13
CA ARG A 497 19.94 -1.93 -8.14
C ARG A 497 19.98 -2.78 -9.40
N THR A 498 20.05 -2.19 -10.57
CA THR A 498 19.99 -2.99 -11.82
C THR A 498 21.12 -4.01 -11.89
N MET A 499 22.34 -3.63 -11.49
CA MET A 499 23.48 -4.56 -11.44
C MET A 499 23.32 -5.59 -10.34
N SER A 500 23.06 -5.15 -9.10
CA SER A 500 22.88 -6.06 -7.96
C SER A 500 21.69 -7.01 -8.14
N TYR A 501 20.66 -6.59 -8.87
CA TYR A 501 19.50 -7.41 -9.18
C TYR A 501 19.84 -8.58 -10.10
N PHE A 502 20.67 -8.36 -11.12
CA PHE A 502 21.22 -9.45 -11.96
C PHE A 502 22.09 -10.41 -11.14
N ASP A 503 22.92 -9.89 -10.24
CA ASP A 503 23.75 -10.71 -9.36
C ASP A 503 22.88 -11.56 -8.42
N CYS A 504 21.81 -10.97 -7.85
CA CYS A 504 20.83 -11.67 -7.02
C CYS A 504 20.12 -12.79 -7.80
N TYR A 505 19.63 -12.49 -9.02
CA TYR A 505 18.97 -13.49 -9.86
C TYR A 505 19.93 -14.61 -10.29
N SER A 506 21.14 -14.27 -10.71
CA SER A 506 22.15 -15.27 -11.09
C SER A 506 22.53 -16.19 -9.93
N SER A 507 22.71 -15.62 -8.73
CA SER A 507 22.98 -16.39 -7.51
C SER A 507 21.80 -17.31 -7.16
N PHE A 508 20.56 -16.82 -7.28
CA PHE A 508 19.35 -17.58 -7.07
C PHE A 508 19.26 -18.79 -8.01
N ILE A 509 19.43 -18.59 -9.32
CA ILE A 509 19.41 -19.68 -10.33
C ILE A 509 20.53 -20.70 -10.09
N GLN A 510 21.74 -20.24 -9.75
CA GLN A 510 22.83 -21.16 -9.41
C GLN A 510 22.51 -22.02 -8.19
N THR A 511 21.85 -21.45 -7.18
CA THR A 511 21.45 -22.17 -5.98
C THR A 511 20.40 -23.24 -6.30
N LEU A 512 19.38 -22.90 -7.10
CA LEU A 512 18.36 -23.85 -7.55
C LEU A 512 18.98 -25.02 -8.33
N HIS A 513 19.81 -24.75 -9.31
CA HIS A 513 20.45 -25.80 -10.10
C HIS A 513 21.41 -26.66 -9.27
N ASN A 514 22.09 -26.07 -8.28
CA ASN A 514 22.93 -26.83 -7.38
C ASN A 514 22.09 -27.71 -6.43
N GLU A 515 20.94 -27.23 -5.93
CA GLU A 515 20.03 -28.03 -5.09
C GLU A 515 19.41 -29.16 -5.88
N GLU A 516 18.98 -28.95 -7.13
CA GLU A 516 18.50 -29.99 -8.03
C GLU A 516 19.59 -31.02 -8.36
N PHE A 517 20.81 -30.54 -8.65
CA PHE A 517 21.96 -31.41 -8.92
C PHE A 517 22.30 -32.29 -7.71
N HIS A 518 22.24 -31.76 -6.50
CA HIS A 518 22.46 -32.51 -5.28
C HIS A 518 21.29 -33.44 -4.91
N ALA A 519 20.04 -33.06 -5.19
CA ALA A 519 18.88 -33.92 -4.95
C ALA A 519 18.84 -35.17 -5.84
N GLN A 520 19.45 -35.12 -7.00
CA GLN A 520 19.46 -36.23 -7.99
C GLN A 520 20.63 -37.19 -7.83
N GLN A 521 21.68 -36.86 -7.06
CA GLN A 521 22.95 -37.64 -7.09
C GLN A 521 23.03 -38.76 -6.07
N MET A 522 22.42 -38.68 -4.90
CA MET A 522 22.52 -39.74 -3.89
C MET A 522 21.26 -39.89 -3.05
N ALA A 523 20.73 -41.11 -2.99
CA ALA A 523 19.72 -41.51 -2.01
C ALA A 523 20.26 -42.62 -1.09
N CYS A 524 19.83 -42.67 0.17
CA CYS A 524 20.18 -43.76 1.09
C CYS A 524 18.94 -44.26 1.85
N TYR A 525 18.73 -45.57 1.81
CA TYR A 525 17.58 -46.24 2.43
C TYR A 525 17.93 -47.68 2.87
N PRO A 526 17.14 -48.28 3.78
CA PRO A 526 16.12 -47.62 4.60
C PRO A 526 16.69 -46.64 5.61
N ASN A 527 15.91 -45.65 6.01
CA ASN A 527 16.30 -44.73 7.07
C ASN A 527 15.12 -44.59 8.07
N PRO A 528 15.23 -45.16 9.29
CA PRO A 528 16.41 -45.79 9.90
C PRO A 528 16.76 -47.16 9.29
N ALA A 529 18.07 -47.41 9.13
CA ALA A 529 18.64 -48.68 8.72
C ALA A 529 18.90 -49.60 9.94
N LYS A 530 19.06 -50.89 9.68
CA LYS A 530 19.39 -51.88 10.73
C LYS A 530 20.74 -52.52 10.43
N ASP A 531 20.78 -53.44 9.52
CA ASP A 531 21.96 -54.22 9.22
C ASP A 531 22.62 -53.83 7.89
N VAL A 532 21.81 -53.17 7.03
CA VAL A 532 22.17 -52.79 5.64
C VAL A 532 21.67 -51.41 5.32
N LEU A 533 22.49 -50.62 4.65
CA LEU A 533 22.16 -49.36 3.99
C LEU A 533 22.34 -49.51 2.49
N PHE A 534 21.32 -49.20 1.71
CA PHE A 534 21.44 -49.05 0.26
C PHE A 534 21.75 -47.56 -0.04
N VAL A 535 22.70 -47.37 -0.93
CA VAL A 535 23.08 -46.05 -1.44
C VAL A 535 22.89 -46.07 -2.94
N GLU A 536 21.93 -45.30 -3.38
CA GLU A 536 21.64 -45.12 -4.80
C GLU A 536 22.32 -43.86 -5.30
N THR A 537 23.10 -43.96 -6.36
CA THR A 537 23.88 -42.87 -6.92
C THR A 537 23.75 -42.89 -8.45
N GLN A 538 23.43 -41.74 -9.02
CA GLN A 538 23.39 -41.61 -10.49
C GLN A 538 24.76 -41.24 -11.04
N ASN A 539 25.23 -41.90 -12.10
CA ASN A 539 26.49 -41.64 -12.84
C ASN A 539 27.81 -41.77 -12.08
N VAL A 540 27.89 -42.52 -10.98
CA VAL A 540 29.13 -42.71 -10.21
C VAL A 540 30.19 -43.50 -10.99
N ALA A 541 29.78 -44.37 -11.92
CA ALA A 541 30.70 -45.15 -12.77
C ALA A 541 31.60 -44.30 -13.70
N SER A 542 31.30 -43.01 -13.86
CA SER A 542 32.08 -42.07 -14.67
C SER A 542 33.02 -41.18 -13.84
N GLN A 543 33.08 -41.36 -12.52
CA GLN A 543 33.96 -40.56 -11.63
C GLN A 543 35.31 -41.23 -11.34
N PRO A 544 36.39 -40.47 -11.19
CA PRO A 544 37.74 -41.05 -11.08
C PRO A 544 38.02 -41.78 -9.74
N ASP A 545 37.23 -41.64 -8.71
CA ASP A 545 37.37 -42.36 -7.43
C ASP A 545 36.02 -42.46 -6.66
N PRO A 546 35.18 -43.46 -6.99
CA PRO A 546 33.86 -43.64 -6.40
C PRO A 546 33.95 -44.30 -5.01
N THR A 547 34.45 -43.59 -4.01
CA THR A 547 34.53 -44.09 -2.65
C THR A 547 33.40 -43.53 -1.79
N TYR A 548 32.91 -44.37 -0.82
CA TYR A 548 32.05 -43.89 0.24
C TYR A 548 32.78 -43.84 1.59
N ARG A 549 32.34 -42.96 2.44
CA ARG A 549 32.82 -42.82 3.84
C ARG A 549 31.62 -42.63 4.77
N ILE A 550 31.51 -43.47 5.84
CA ILE A 550 30.52 -43.28 6.89
C ILE A 550 31.23 -42.76 8.15
N ALA A 551 30.73 -41.65 8.68
CA ALA A 551 31.26 -40.99 9.86
C ALA A 551 30.19 -40.79 10.94
N ASN A 552 30.62 -40.74 12.20
CA ASN A 552 29.78 -40.37 13.34
C ASN A 552 29.61 -38.84 13.43
N LEU A 553 28.83 -38.38 14.42
CA LEU A 553 28.55 -36.95 14.67
C LEU A 553 29.80 -36.11 14.95
N MET A 554 30.92 -36.74 15.36
CA MET A 554 32.19 -36.05 15.57
C MET A 554 33.07 -36.01 14.32
N GLY A 555 32.59 -36.49 13.18
CA GLY A 555 33.32 -36.56 11.91
C GLY A 555 34.35 -37.70 11.83
N GLN A 556 34.38 -38.58 12.83
CA GLN A 556 35.27 -39.75 12.82
C GLN A 556 34.75 -40.80 11.86
N THR A 557 35.57 -41.19 10.88
CA THR A 557 35.26 -42.24 9.91
C THR A 557 35.21 -43.60 10.57
N LEU A 558 34.10 -44.30 10.41
CA LEU A 558 33.85 -45.63 10.96
C LEU A 558 33.86 -46.73 9.90
N LEU A 559 33.34 -46.43 8.69
CA LEU A 559 33.36 -47.32 7.55
C LEU A 559 33.77 -46.55 6.29
N GLN A 560 34.45 -47.24 5.38
CA GLN A 560 34.76 -46.71 4.05
C GLN A 560 34.86 -47.84 3.03
N GLY A 561 34.61 -47.55 1.75
CA GLY A 561 34.67 -48.52 0.66
C GLY A 561 34.47 -47.87 -0.68
N HIS A 562 34.36 -48.68 -1.72
CA HIS A 562 34.11 -48.22 -3.07
C HIS A 562 32.64 -48.44 -3.47
N ILE A 563 32.11 -47.55 -4.29
CA ILE A 563 30.82 -47.70 -4.96
C ILE A 563 31.11 -48.34 -6.33
N THR A 564 30.53 -49.52 -6.57
CA THR A 564 30.74 -50.28 -7.82
C THR A 564 29.47 -50.35 -8.67
N ASP A 565 28.32 -50.08 -8.10
CA ASP A 565 27.03 -50.19 -8.75
C ASP A 565 26.22 -48.90 -8.48
N GLU A 566 25.26 -48.59 -9.36
CA GLU A 566 24.32 -47.47 -9.19
C GLU A 566 23.51 -47.57 -7.89
N THR A 567 23.28 -48.78 -7.40
CA THR A 567 22.70 -49.06 -6.08
C THR A 567 23.67 -49.93 -5.29
N GLN A 568 24.47 -49.32 -4.44
CA GLN A 568 25.45 -50.03 -3.60
C GLN A 568 24.83 -50.45 -2.28
N GLN A 569 24.97 -51.74 -1.96
CA GLN A 569 24.62 -52.26 -0.63
C GLN A 569 25.85 -52.16 0.31
N ILE A 570 25.66 -51.51 1.47
CA ILE A 570 26.68 -51.33 2.50
C ILE A 570 26.22 -52.09 3.76
N ASN A 571 27.06 -53.01 4.25
CA ASN A 571 26.83 -53.62 5.56
C ASN A 571 27.19 -52.65 6.66
N ILE A 572 26.23 -52.37 7.55
CA ILE A 572 26.35 -51.45 8.67
C ILE A 572 26.08 -52.13 10.03
N GLU A 573 26.06 -53.46 10.11
CA GLU A 573 25.77 -54.26 11.30
C GLU A 573 26.75 -53.94 12.45
N SER A 574 27.97 -53.48 12.13
CA SER A 574 28.99 -53.10 13.10
C SER A 574 28.77 -51.71 13.71
N LEU A 575 27.83 -50.92 13.21
CA LEU A 575 27.57 -49.58 13.72
C LEU A 575 26.55 -49.61 14.87
N PRO A 576 26.84 -49.07 16.04
CA PRO A 576 25.88 -48.88 17.11
C PRO A 576 24.67 -48.09 16.69
N ALA A 577 23.51 -48.31 17.37
CA ALA A 577 22.34 -47.47 17.15
C ALA A 577 22.68 -45.98 17.35
N GLY A 578 22.35 -45.14 16.37
CA GLY A 578 22.72 -43.72 16.38
C GLY A 578 22.58 -43.03 15.04
N MET A 579 23.03 -41.78 14.99
CA MET A 579 23.04 -40.93 13.81
C MET A 579 24.43 -40.91 13.15
N TYR A 580 24.43 -41.09 11.83
CA TYR A 580 25.63 -41.14 11.00
C TYR A 580 25.47 -40.30 9.74
N PHE A 581 26.64 -39.99 9.14
CA PHE A 581 26.72 -39.35 7.83
C PHE A 581 27.43 -40.25 6.85
N ILE A 582 26.89 -40.42 5.68
CA ILE A 582 27.54 -41.07 4.56
C ILE A 582 27.92 -40.02 3.52
N THR A 583 29.17 -40.05 3.07
CA THR A 583 29.70 -39.17 2.02
C THR A 583 30.14 -40.02 0.83
N VAL A 584 29.69 -39.66 -0.38
CA VAL A 584 30.10 -40.28 -1.64
C VAL A 584 30.37 -39.16 -2.62
N ALA A 585 31.53 -39.15 -3.26
CA ALA A 585 31.91 -38.16 -4.28
C ALA A 585 31.71 -36.68 -3.85
N GLY A 586 31.92 -36.41 -2.55
CA GLY A 586 31.72 -35.05 -1.99
C GLY A 586 30.33 -34.76 -1.48
N GLU A 587 29.32 -35.57 -1.85
CA GLU A 587 27.95 -35.44 -1.33
C GLU A 587 27.78 -36.18 0.00
N THR A 588 27.12 -35.55 0.98
CA THR A 588 26.89 -36.12 2.32
C THR A 588 25.41 -36.23 2.63
N ARG A 589 24.98 -37.42 3.09
CA ARG A 589 23.62 -37.69 3.57
C ARG A 589 23.62 -38.20 5.01
N LYS A 590 22.62 -37.80 5.75
CA LYS A 590 22.37 -38.26 7.11
C LYS A 590 21.48 -39.50 7.12
N PHE A 591 21.82 -40.51 7.92
CA PHE A 591 20.97 -41.66 8.18
C PHE A 591 21.04 -42.09 9.64
N MET A 592 20.06 -42.88 10.05
CA MET A 592 19.99 -43.44 11.42
C MET A 592 20.14 -44.95 11.38
N VAL A 593 20.85 -45.50 12.37
CA VAL A 593 20.94 -46.94 12.63
C VAL A 593 20.10 -47.27 13.87
N ARG A 594 19.30 -48.34 13.81
CA ARG A 594 18.47 -48.84 14.92
C ARG A 594 19.16 -49.90 15.74
#